data_1a88ad79206cab307c032d7ca68dbd5c
#
_entry.id   1a88ad79206cab307c032d7ca68dbd5c
#
_cell.length_a   1.000
_cell.length_b   1.000
_cell.length_c   1.000
_cell.angle_alpha   90.00
_cell.angle_beta   90.00
_cell.angle_gamma   90.00
#
_symmetry.space_group_name_H-M   'P 1'
#
loop_
_entity.id
_entity.type
_entity.pdbx_description
1 polymer ?
#
loop_
_entity_poly.entity_id
_entity_poly.type
_entity_poly.pdbx_seq_one_letter_code
_entity_poly.pdbx_strand_id
1 'polypeptide(L)'
;MHHILDLAVEETLRTGHGRADVDHLMLGLLRDRDNNACRALCLMKLDLDDMKRNLDEAVFLSEPVKFDELESIHPTRDAVEVIRMSVLEALRNDCSTVRDEHLLLAIAIFPRSASRNYLMEHGISAESLETFLMEKGMLREDAEHESVTIAPEVLRALGEQLGNLFSSSDLSS
;
A
#
# COMPACT_ATOMS: atom_id res chain seq x y z
N MET A 1 -2.74 -7.86 -5.58
CA MET A 1 -1.74 -6.79 -5.34
C MET A 1 -1.13 -6.19 -6.62
N HIS A 2 -0.71 -6.94 -7.65
CA HIS A 2 -0.18 -6.34 -8.90
C HIS A 2 -1.11 -5.29 -9.50
N HIS A 3 -2.37 -5.61 -9.68
CA HIS A 3 -3.38 -4.69 -10.18
C HIS A 3 -3.46 -3.39 -9.35
N ILE A 4 -3.35 -3.49 -8.03
CA ILE A 4 -3.37 -2.30 -7.14
C ILE A 4 -2.16 -1.39 -7.38
N LEU A 5 -0.97 -1.98 -7.63
CA LEU A 5 0.22 -1.19 -7.93
C LEU A 5 0.10 -0.46 -9.28
N ASP A 6 -0.50 -1.09 -10.28
CA ASP A 6 -0.80 -0.44 -11.57
C ASP A 6 -1.78 0.72 -11.38
N LEU A 7 -2.83 0.52 -10.59
CA LEU A 7 -3.78 1.58 -10.24
C LEU A 7 -3.11 2.71 -9.46
N ALA A 8 -2.18 2.41 -8.56
CA ALA A 8 -1.42 3.43 -7.82
C ALA A 8 -0.55 4.29 -8.77
N VAL A 9 0.04 3.69 -9.80
CA VAL A 9 0.77 4.42 -10.84
C VAL A 9 -0.17 5.35 -11.61
N GLU A 10 -1.36 4.87 -12.01
CA GLU A 10 -2.36 5.71 -12.66
C GLU A 10 -2.83 6.87 -11.77
N GLU A 11 -3.04 6.62 -10.47
CA GLU A 11 -3.38 7.66 -9.50
C GLU A 11 -2.25 8.68 -9.33
N THR A 12 -0.99 8.24 -9.37
CA THR A 12 0.18 9.14 -9.34
C THR A 12 0.16 10.11 -10.51
N LEU A 13 -0.10 9.61 -11.73
CA LEU A 13 -0.23 10.45 -12.92
C LEU A 13 -1.44 11.39 -12.83
N ARG A 14 -2.59 10.88 -12.37
CA ARG A 14 -3.83 11.68 -12.22
C ARG A 14 -3.64 12.85 -11.26
N THR A 15 -2.89 12.67 -10.20
CA THR A 15 -2.63 13.71 -9.19
C THR A 15 -1.46 14.62 -9.53
N GLY A 16 -0.78 14.38 -10.65
CA GLY A 16 0.29 15.23 -11.18
C GLY A 16 1.68 14.94 -10.61
N HIS A 17 1.86 13.81 -9.94
CA HIS A 17 3.15 13.43 -9.35
C HIS A 17 4.03 12.65 -10.34
N GLY A 18 5.35 12.80 -10.21
CA GLY A 18 6.34 12.00 -10.93
C GLY A 18 6.78 10.73 -10.19
N ARG A 19 6.33 10.53 -8.96
CA ARG A 19 6.69 9.38 -8.12
C ARG A 19 5.49 8.91 -7.29
N ALA A 20 5.27 7.60 -7.26
CA ALA A 20 4.23 7.00 -6.44
C ALA A 20 4.62 7.00 -4.96
N ASP A 21 3.79 7.59 -4.12
CA ASP A 21 3.96 7.61 -2.67
C ASP A 21 2.93 6.70 -1.97
N VAL A 22 3.01 6.59 -0.65
CA VAL A 22 2.14 5.77 0.19
C VAL A 22 0.65 6.09 -0.04
N ASP A 23 0.31 7.37 -0.14
CA ASP A 23 -1.08 7.79 -0.37
C ASP A 23 -1.58 7.42 -1.77
N HIS A 24 -0.71 7.30 -2.77
CA HIS A 24 -1.06 6.77 -4.08
C HIS A 24 -1.33 5.25 -4.04
N LEU A 25 -0.64 4.50 -3.17
CA LEU A 25 -0.96 3.09 -2.91
C LEU A 25 -2.37 2.94 -2.33
N MET A 26 -2.74 3.79 -1.37
CA MET A 26 -4.09 3.81 -0.82
C MET A 26 -5.13 4.22 -1.86
N LEU A 27 -4.86 5.23 -2.69
CA LEU A 27 -5.75 5.61 -3.78
C LEU A 27 -5.96 4.47 -4.79
N GLY A 28 -4.90 3.71 -5.08
CA GLY A 28 -4.98 2.50 -5.89
C GLY A 28 -5.89 1.44 -5.26
N LEU A 29 -5.78 1.20 -3.95
CA LEU A 29 -6.69 0.31 -3.21
C LEU A 29 -8.16 0.79 -3.29
N LEU A 30 -8.38 2.08 -3.08
CA LEU A 30 -9.72 2.67 -3.10
C LEU A 30 -10.35 2.69 -4.49
N ARG A 31 -9.57 2.59 -5.54
CA ARG A 31 -10.08 2.57 -6.92
C ARG A 31 -10.69 1.23 -7.30
N ASP A 32 -10.10 0.14 -6.83
CA ASP A 32 -10.69 -1.20 -6.96
C ASP A 32 -11.58 -1.50 -5.74
N ARG A 33 -12.87 -1.25 -5.88
CA ARG A 33 -13.85 -1.38 -4.79
C ARG A 33 -14.15 -2.82 -4.38
N ASP A 34 -13.79 -3.79 -5.20
CA ASP A 34 -14.11 -5.21 -4.99
C ASP A 34 -13.03 -5.95 -4.17
N ASN A 35 -11.93 -5.27 -3.82
CA ASN A 35 -10.88 -5.87 -3.02
C ASN A 35 -11.24 -6.03 -1.54
N ASN A 36 -10.55 -6.94 -0.85
CA ASN A 36 -10.80 -7.24 0.56
C ASN A 36 -10.45 -6.08 1.50
N ALA A 37 -9.47 -5.24 1.16
CA ALA A 37 -9.13 -4.05 1.94
C ALA A 37 -10.31 -3.07 1.99
N CYS A 38 -10.92 -2.77 0.85
CA CYS A 38 -12.11 -1.93 0.77
C CYS A 38 -13.30 -2.54 1.53
N ARG A 39 -13.50 -3.87 1.40
CA ARG A 39 -14.55 -4.57 2.16
C ARG A 39 -14.34 -4.45 3.67
N ALA A 40 -13.10 -4.61 4.15
CA ALA A 40 -12.78 -4.45 5.57
C ALA A 40 -13.11 -3.04 6.07
N LEU A 41 -12.67 -2.01 5.34
CA LEU A 41 -12.95 -0.60 5.69
C LEU A 41 -14.45 -0.31 5.72
N CYS A 42 -15.23 -0.79 4.72
CA CYS A 42 -16.68 -0.66 4.71
C CYS A 42 -17.34 -1.36 5.91
N LEU A 43 -16.88 -2.56 6.28
CA LEU A 43 -17.39 -3.27 7.46
C LEU A 43 -17.05 -2.55 8.76
N MET A 44 -15.93 -1.83 8.80
CA MET A 44 -15.56 -0.91 9.89
C MET A 44 -16.29 0.45 9.80
N LYS A 45 -17.27 0.57 8.89
CA LYS A 45 -18.12 1.76 8.68
C LYS A 45 -17.37 3.01 8.21
N LEU A 46 -16.25 2.84 7.53
CA LEU A 46 -15.56 3.95 6.89
C LEU A 46 -16.22 4.29 5.55
N ASP A 47 -16.42 5.58 5.29
CA ASP A 47 -16.86 6.09 4.00
C ASP A 47 -15.67 6.18 3.03
N LEU A 48 -15.61 5.27 2.06
CA LEU A 48 -14.51 5.19 1.10
C LEU A 48 -14.50 6.37 0.12
N ASP A 49 -15.65 6.97 -0.17
CA ASP A 49 -15.74 8.12 -1.07
C ASP A 49 -15.24 9.38 -0.36
N ASP A 50 -15.57 9.51 0.92
CA ASP A 50 -15.05 10.59 1.75
C ASP A 50 -13.53 10.45 1.94
N MET A 51 -13.04 9.25 2.24
CA MET A 51 -11.60 8.98 2.32
C MET A 51 -10.89 9.33 1.02
N LYS A 52 -11.42 8.88 -0.13
CA LYS A 52 -10.82 9.19 -1.44
C LYS A 52 -10.76 10.69 -1.68
N ARG A 53 -11.83 11.43 -1.39
CA ARG A 53 -11.87 12.89 -1.54
C ARG A 53 -10.84 13.59 -0.66
N ASN A 54 -10.71 13.17 0.60
CA ASN A 54 -9.71 13.71 1.54
C ASN A 54 -8.29 13.46 1.06
N LEU A 55 -7.99 12.25 0.55
CA LEU A 55 -6.68 11.94 0.00
C LEU A 55 -6.40 12.72 -1.29
N ASP A 56 -7.39 12.85 -2.17
CA ASP A 56 -7.25 13.69 -3.37
C ASP A 56 -6.89 15.13 -3.00
N GLU A 57 -7.54 15.72 -2.01
CA GLU A 57 -7.21 17.07 -1.51
C GLU A 57 -5.78 17.15 -0.94
N ALA A 58 -5.32 16.08 -0.28
CA ALA A 58 -4.00 16.04 0.33
C ALA A 58 -2.86 15.89 -0.69
N VAL A 59 -3.10 15.16 -1.80
CA VAL A 59 -2.02 14.80 -2.74
C VAL A 59 -2.08 15.55 -4.07
N PHE A 60 -3.19 16.19 -4.44
CA PHE A 60 -3.32 16.87 -5.73
C PHE A 60 -2.35 18.05 -5.84
N LEU A 61 -1.51 18.06 -6.88
CA LEU A 61 -0.59 19.17 -7.14
C LEU A 61 -1.23 20.26 -7.98
N SER A 62 -1.01 21.52 -7.58
CA SER A 62 -1.42 22.69 -8.34
C SER A 62 -0.59 22.88 -9.64
N GLU A 63 0.66 22.40 -9.61
CA GLU A 63 1.57 22.41 -10.76
C GLU A 63 2.03 20.98 -11.03
N PRO A 64 1.27 20.20 -11.83
CA PRO A 64 1.59 18.81 -12.10
C PRO A 64 2.85 18.67 -12.94
N VAL A 65 3.59 17.58 -12.73
CA VAL A 65 4.70 17.19 -13.61
C VAL A 65 4.13 16.88 -14.99
N LYS A 66 4.77 17.38 -16.03
CA LYS A 66 4.32 17.14 -17.41
C LYS A 66 4.61 15.70 -17.80
N PHE A 67 3.63 15.07 -18.44
CA PHE A 67 3.69 13.66 -18.82
C PHE A 67 4.87 13.32 -19.74
N ASP A 68 5.21 14.22 -20.64
CA ASP A 68 6.33 14.11 -21.59
C ASP A 68 7.73 14.27 -20.93
N GLU A 69 7.77 14.74 -19.68
CA GLU A 69 9.00 14.82 -18.89
C GLU A 69 9.24 13.54 -18.04
N LEU A 70 8.29 12.59 -18.06
CA LEU A 70 8.36 11.37 -17.29
C LEU A 70 8.80 10.18 -18.15
N GLU A 71 10.01 9.68 -17.93
CA GLU A 71 10.47 8.42 -18.54
C GLU A 71 9.72 7.20 -17.95
N SER A 72 9.47 7.25 -16.64
CA SER A 72 8.72 6.20 -15.92
C SER A 72 8.32 6.68 -14.52
N ILE A 73 7.23 6.14 -13.97
CA ILE A 73 6.84 6.36 -12.58
C ILE A 73 7.57 5.36 -11.68
N HIS A 74 8.32 5.88 -10.73
CA HIS A 74 8.99 5.07 -9.71
C HIS A 74 8.37 5.31 -8.33
N PRO A 75 8.33 4.30 -7.44
CA PRO A 75 7.90 4.51 -6.07
C PRO A 75 8.86 5.41 -5.30
N THR A 76 8.34 6.14 -4.33
CA THR A 76 9.16 6.80 -3.32
C THR A 76 9.80 5.78 -2.39
N ARG A 77 10.80 6.20 -1.60
CA ARG A 77 11.41 5.36 -0.57
C ARG A 77 10.36 4.86 0.43
N ASP A 78 9.45 5.73 0.83
CA ASP A 78 8.37 5.42 1.79
C ASP A 78 7.37 4.40 1.18
N ALA A 79 7.02 4.54 -0.09
CA ALA A 79 6.16 3.55 -0.77
C ALA A 79 6.85 2.17 -0.88
N VAL A 80 8.14 2.12 -1.19
CA VAL A 80 8.92 0.87 -1.20
C VAL A 80 8.93 0.23 0.19
N GLU A 81 9.10 1.03 1.26
CA GLU A 81 9.07 0.54 2.64
C GLU A 81 7.70 -0.06 3.00
N VAL A 82 6.61 0.61 2.63
CA VAL A 82 5.25 0.08 2.86
C VAL A 82 5.00 -1.22 2.09
N ILE A 83 5.44 -1.32 0.85
CA ILE A 83 5.35 -2.57 0.08
C ILE A 83 6.14 -3.68 0.77
N ARG A 84 7.35 -3.40 1.27
CA ARG A 84 8.14 -4.35 2.05
C ARG A 84 7.42 -4.76 3.34
N MET A 85 6.84 -3.82 4.06
CA MET A 85 6.05 -4.10 5.26
C MET A 85 4.86 -5.02 4.95
N SER A 86 4.17 -4.82 3.82
CA SER A 86 3.06 -5.70 3.42
C SER A 86 3.50 -7.15 3.19
N VAL A 87 4.72 -7.38 2.70
CA VAL A 87 5.32 -8.72 2.58
C VAL A 87 5.57 -9.31 3.97
N LEU A 88 6.12 -8.52 4.90
CA LEU A 88 6.36 -8.97 6.28
C LEU A 88 5.06 -9.31 6.99
N GLU A 89 4.00 -8.53 6.78
CA GLU A 89 2.68 -8.82 7.36
C GLU A 89 2.09 -10.12 6.78
N ALA A 90 2.24 -10.40 5.49
CA ALA A 90 1.84 -11.67 4.91
C ALA A 90 2.60 -12.85 5.54
N LEU A 91 3.92 -12.74 5.66
CA LEU A 91 4.75 -13.77 6.29
C LEU A 91 4.41 -13.99 7.76
N ARG A 92 4.14 -12.92 8.51
CA ARG A 92 3.74 -12.99 9.93
C ARG A 92 2.41 -13.72 10.12
N ASN A 93 1.54 -13.70 9.14
CA ASN A 93 0.24 -14.38 9.14
C ASN A 93 0.26 -15.73 8.40
N ASP A 94 1.45 -16.29 8.15
CA ASP A 94 1.65 -17.57 7.45
C ASP A 94 0.99 -17.62 6.06
N CYS A 95 0.89 -16.46 5.39
CA CYS A 95 0.38 -16.35 4.03
C CYS A 95 1.50 -16.50 3.01
N SER A 96 1.30 -17.35 2.00
CA SER A 96 2.23 -17.53 0.88
C SER A 96 2.16 -16.39 -0.15
N THR A 97 1.11 -15.57 -0.08
CA THR A 97 0.84 -14.49 -1.02
C THR A 97 0.58 -13.17 -0.31
N VAL A 98 1.07 -12.07 -0.90
CA VAL A 98 0.74 -10.72 -0.42
C VAL A 98 -0.56 -10.27 -1.07
N ARG A 99 -1.56 -9.95 -0.23
CA ARG A 99 -2.88 -9.51 -0.65
C ARG A 99 -3.13 -8.04 -0.27
N ASP A 100 -4.28 -7.53 -0.67
CA ASP A 100 -4.64 -6.11 -0.52
C ASP A 100 -4.80 -5.72 0.95
N GLU A 101 -5.30 -6.63 1.78
CA GLU A 101 -5.41 -6.42 3.24
C GLU A 101 -4.05 -6.33 3.94
N HIS A 102 -3.00 -7.03 3.45
CA HIS A 102 -1.64 -6.86 3.98
C HIS A 102 -1.07 -5.49 3.62
N LEU A 103 -1.37 -4.99 2.40
CA LEU A 103 -0.98 -3.65 1.98
C LEU A 103 -1.72 -2.59 2.80
N LEU A 104 -3.03 -2.75 3.02
CA LEU A 104 -3.81 -1.84 3.87
C LEU A 104 -3.24 -1.77 5.29
N LEU A 105 -2.91 -2.92 5.88
CA LEU A 105 -2.32 -2.98 7.22
C LEU A 105 -0.96 -2.28 7.26
N ALA A 106 -0.10 -2.51 6.28
CA ALA A 106 1.19 -1.82 6.16
C ALA A 106 1.04 -0.29 6.05
N ILE A 107 0.07 0.20 5.28
CA ILE A 107 -0.25 1.64 5.19
C ILE A 107 -0.73 2.17 6.55
N ALA A 108 -1.58 1.44 7.26
CA ALA A 108 -2.08 1.84 8.58
C ALA A 108 -0.96 1.88 9.66
N ILE A 109 0.05 1.04 9.52
CA ILE A 109 1.24 1.03 10.41
C ILE A 109 2.17 2.21 10.08
N PHE A 110 2.31 2.59 8.80
CA PHE A 110 3.31 3.56 8.35
C PHE A 110 3.01 4.97 8.89
N PRO A 111 3.94 5.60 9.64
CA PRO A 111 3.61 6.79 10.45
C PRO A 111 3.42 8.09 9.67
N ARG A 112 3.87 8.14 8.40
CA ARG A 112 3.94 9.38 7.62
C ARG A 112 3.12 9.29 6.34
N SER A 113 1.78 9.27 6.46
CA SER A 113 0.88 9.32 5.32
C SER A 113 -0.44 9.99 5.70
N ALA A 114 -1.07 10.67 4.74
CA ALA A 114 -2.41 11.20 4.90
C ALA A 114 -3.42 10.06 5.11
N SER A 115 -3.21 8.93 4.45
CA SER A 115 -4.02 7.72 4.60
C SER A 115 -4.10 7.25 6.05
N ARG A 116 -2.94 7.11 6.72
CA ARG A 116 -2.92 6.71 8.13
C ARG A 116 -3.61 7.75 9.02
N ASN A 117 -3.34 9.03 8.80
CA ASN A 117 -3.95 10.09 9.59
C ASN A 117 -5.47 10.04 9.47
N TYR A 118 -5.99 9.89 8.26
CA TYR A 118 -7.43 9.76 8.03
C TYR A 118 -8.04 8.55 8.76
N LEU A 119 -7.39 7.37 8.67
CA LEU A 119 -7.82 6.17 9.41
C LEU A 119 -7.89 6.43 10.91
N MET A 120 -6.84 7.04 11.48
CA MET A 120 -6.76 7.36 12.92
C MET A 120 -7.85 8.35 13.35
N GLU A 121 -8.13 9.38 12.56
CA GLU A 121 -9.20 10.37 12.82
C GLU A 121 -10.58 9.72 12.84
N HIS A 122 -10.77 8.62 12.10
CA HIS A 122 -11.99 7.82 12.09
C HIS A 122 -11.98 6.63 13.07
N GLY A 123 -11.03 6.62 14.01
CA GLY A 123 -10.94 5.60 15.07
C GLY A 123 -10.37 4.26 14.60
N ILE A 124 -9.76 4.20 13.42
CA ILE A 124 -9.14 2.99 12.88
C ILE A 124 -7.62 3.08 13.08
N SER A 125 -7.13 2.49 14.17
CA SER A 125 -5.69 2.29 14.37
C SER A 125 -5.20 1.03 13.65
N ALA A 126 -3.89 0.90 13.45
CA ALA A 126 -3.30 -0.31 12.90
C ALA A 126 -3.66 -1.55 13.74
N GLU A 127 -3.64 -1.43 15.07
CA GLU A 127 -4.00 -2.50 16.00
C GLU A 127 -5.48 -2.91 15.89
N SER A 128 -6.40 -1.95 15.83
CA SER A 128 -7.83 -2.25 15.67
C SER A 128 -8.14 -2.85 14.30
N LEU A 129 -7.45 -2.39 13.25
CA LEU A 129 -7.57 -2.94 11.91
C LEU A 129 -7.05 -4.38 11.85
N GLU A 130 -5.87 -4.66 12.41
CA GLU A 130 -5.29 -5.99 12.49
C GLU A 130 -6.23 -6.97 13.22
N THR A 131 -6.70 -6.57 14.41
CA THR A 131 -7.65 -7.37 15.19
C THR A 131 -8.91 -7.68 14.37
N PHE A 132 -9.48 -6.67 13.71
CA PHE A 132 -10.66 -6.85 12.87
C PHE A 132 -10.42 -7.82 11.71
N LEU A 133 -9.31 -7.66 10.98
CA LEU A 133 -8.94 -8.55 9.87
C LEU A 133 -8.73 -10.00 10.33
N MET A 134 -8.11 -10.20 11.51
CA MET A 134 -7.93 -11.52 12.12
C MET A 134 -9.27 -12.16 12.52
N GLU A 135 -10.16 -11.41 13.18
CA GLU A 135 -11.49 -11.89 13.59
C GLU A 135 -12.37 -12.28 12.39
N LYS A 136 -12.23 -11.56 11.27
CA LYS A 136 -12.94 -11.86 10.00
C LYS A 136 -12.26 -12.96 9.17
N GLY A 137 -11.12 -13.49 9.62
CA GLY A 137 -10.37 -14.49 8.87
C GLY A 137 -9.74 -13.96 7.57
N MET A 138 -9.68 -12.64 7.39
CA MET A 138 -9.16 -12.02 6.18
C MET A 138 -7.64 -12.13 6.04
N LEU A 139 -6.92 -12.38 7.13
CA LEU A 139 -5.46 -12.58 7.12
C LEU A 139 -5.05 -14.07 6.98
N ARG A 140 -5.99 -14.97 6.69
CA ARG A 140 -5.72 -16.40 6.50
C ARG A 140 -5.78 -16.82 5.04
N GLU A 141 -5.06 -17.86 4.67
CA GLU A 141 -4.88 -18.33 3.30
C GLU A 141 -6.14 -18.96 2.65
N ASP A 142 -7.19 -19.27 3.40
CA ASP A 142 -8.34 -20.08 2.99
C ASP A 142 -9.41 -19.36 2.15
N ALA A 143 -9.18 -18.13 1.72
CA ALA A 143 -10.13 -17.47 0.83
C ALA A 143 -9.77 -17.77 -0.64
N GLU A 144 -10.61 -18.53 -1.33
CA GLU A 144 -10.58 -18.74 -2.77
C GLU A 144 -10.57 -17.41 -3.54
N HIS A 145 -9.38 -16.88 -3.78
CA HIS A 145 -9.16 -15.82 -4.76
C HIS A 145 -7.88 -16.12 -5.52
N GLU A 146 -7.89 -15.87 -6.83
CA GLU A 146 -6.72 -16.02 -7.71
C GLU A 146 -5.53 -15.26 -7.14
N SER A 147 -4.76 -15.95 -6.34
CA SER A 147 -3.56 -15.44 -5.72
C SER A 147 -2.38 -15.60 -6.68
N VAL A 148 -1.80 -14.49 -7.09
CA VAL A 148 -0.48 -14.53 -7.74
C VAL A 148 0.53 -14.95 -6.68
N THR A 149 0.93 -16.20 -6.70
CA THR A 149 2.00 -16.73 -5.86
C THR A 149 3.28 -15.98 -6.20
N ILE A 150 3.80 -15.23 -5.25
CA ILE A 150 5.14 -14.64 -5.40
C ILE A 150 6.12 -15.79 -5.27
N ALA A 151 6.81 -16.12 -6.35
CA ALA A 151 7.81 -17.17 -6.32
C ALA A 151 8.86 -16.86 -5.23
N PRO A 152 9.31 -17.87 -4.46
CA PRO A 152 10.31 -17.68 -3.40
C PRO A 152 11.58 -16.96 -3.88
N GLU A 153 11.90 -17.10 -5.16
CA GLU A 153 13.02 -16.42 -5.83
C GLU A 153 12.83 -14.90 -5.93
N VAL A 154 11.58 -14.44 -6.12
CA VAL A 154 11.26 -12.99 -6.16
C VAL A 154 11.37 -12.37 -4.77
N LEU A 155 10.93 -13.08 -3.73
CA LEU A 155 11.11 -12.66 -2.33
C LEU A 155 12.59 -12.58 -1.96
N ARG A 156 13.39 -13.54 -2.45
CA ARG A 156 14.84 -13.58 -2.25
C ARG A 156 15.54 -12.44 -3.00
N ALA A 157 15.19 -12.21 -4.26
CA ALA A 157 15.72 -11.12 -5.08
C ALA A 157 15.37 -9.73 -4.51
N LEU A 158 14.15 -9.54 -4.01
CA LEU A 158 13.74 -8.32 -3.30
C LEU A 158 14.53 -8.13 -2.00
N GLY A 159 14.75 -9.20 -1.23
CA GLY A 159 15.59 -9.19 -0.02
C GLY A 159 17.05 -8.83 -0.31
N GLU A 160 17.63 -9.38 -1.37
CA GLU A 160 19.01 -9.10 -1.79
C GLU A 160 19.18 -7.68 -2.35
N GLN A 161 18.22 -7.18 -3.15
CA GLN A 161 18.24 -5.80 -3.66
C GLN A 161 18.07 -4.78 -2.54
N LEU A 162 17.22 -5.05 -1.55
CA LEU A 162 17.03 -4.19 -0.39
C LEU A 162 18.25 -4.25 0.56
N GLY A 163 18.87 -5.41 0.73
CA GLY A 163 20.11 -5.58 1.50
C GLY A 163 21.27 -4.76 0.94
N ASN A 164 21.42 -4.73 -0.39
CA ASN A 164 22.46 -3.95 -1.06
C ASN A 164 22.24 -2.43 -0.98
N LEU A 165 21.00 -1.96 -0.88
CA LEU A 165 20.68 -0.54 -0.70
C LEU A 165 21.02 -0.02 0.70
N PHE A 166 21.01 -0.89 1.71
CA PHE A 166 21.36 -0.54 3.09
C PHE A 166 22.86 -0.71 3.39
N SER A 167 23.56 -1.55 2.62
CA SER A 167 25.01 -1.75 2.80
C SER A 167 25.87 -0.64 2.19
N SER A 168 25.32 0.19 1.30
CA SER A 168 26.04 1.28 0.63
C SER A 168 25.92 2.65 1.32
N SER A 169 25.21 2.76 2.44
CA SER A 169 25.04 4.02 3.17
C SER A 169 25.90 4.19 4.43
N ASP A 170 26.75 3.20 4.78
CA ASP A 170 27.56 3.22 6.02
C ASP A 170 29.08 3.40 5.82
N LEU A 171 29.51 3.94 4.68
CA LEU A 171 30.92 4.27 4.48
C LEU A 171 31.09 5.69 3.92
N SER A 172 30.77 6.70 4.71
CA SER A 172 31.34 8.06 4.59
C SER A 172 31.02 8.85 5.86
N SER A 173 31.83 8.68 6.83
CA SER A 173 32.10 9.67 7.89
C SER A 173 33.56 9.98 7.91
#